data_2828b16d67f50b46772984d095c52a4b
#
_entry.id   2828b16d67f50b46772984d095c52a4b
#
_cell.length_a   1.000
_cell.length_b   1.000
_cell.length_c   1.000
_cell.angle_alpha   90.00
_cell.angle_beta   90.00
_cell.angle_gamma   90.00
#
_symmetry.space_group_name_H-M   'P 1'
#
loop_
_entity.id
_entity.type
_entity.pdbx_description
1 polymer ?
#
loop_
_entity_poly.entity_id
_entity_poly.type
_entity_poly.pdbx_seq_one_letter_code
_entity_poly.pdbx_strand_id
1 'polypeptide(L)'
;MKFIKGITFAPFYRKNTLNTEQARESFDYMIENTGADFVILAPGGLQDTAHSEEICYSSNATFSDEELADMICYAKKKGVRVGLKPTVNCKNGEWRAYISFFEHDVPCEPKWGNWFSSYTKFQTHYAEIAQKEECDMLIAGCEMVMSEHREKEWREVIAAIRECYDGTVSYNTDKYQEDRVEWW
;
A
#
# COMPACT_ATOMS: atom_id res chain seq x y z
N MET A 1 -11.83 15.36 -12.26
CA MET A 1 -10.55 14.61 -12.13
C MET A 1 -9.91 14.51 -13.52
N LYS A 2 -8.62 14.80 -13.66
CA LYS A 2 -7.91 14.61 -14.95
C LYS A 2 -7.75 13.09 -15.20
N PHE A 3 -7.90 12.62 -16.44
CA PHE A 3 -7.68 11.22 -16.81
C PHE A 3 -6.29 10.74 -16.36
N ILE A 4 -6.22 9.53 -15.81
CA ILE A 4 -4.99 8.93 -15.28
C ILE A 4 -4.52 7.86 -16.26
N LYS A 5 -3.33 8.05 -16.83
CA LYS A 5 -2.59 7.02 -17.53
C LYS A 5 -1.55 6.45 -16.57
N GLY A 6 -1.98 5.51 -15.71
CA GLY A 6 -1.21 5.05 -14.57
C GLY A 6 -0.62 3.67 -14.74
N ILE A 7 0.58 3.47 -14.21
CA ILE A 7 1.26 2.17 -14.09
C ILE A 7 1.74 1.98 -12.65
N THR A 8 1.65 0.76 -12.13
CA THR A 8 2.29 0.40 -10.89
C THR A 8 3.75 0.05 -11.14
N PHE A 9 4.65 0.81 -10.51
CA PHE A 9 6.08 0.52 -10.49
C PHE A 9 6.42 -0.09 -9.13
N ALA A 10 6.52 -1.41 -9.09
CA ALA A 10 6.72 -2.20 -7.88
C ALA A 10 7.96 -3.10 -8.06
N PRO A 11 9.18 -2.56 -7.99
CA PRO A 11 10.38 -3.39 -7.92
C PRO A 11 10.34 -4.22 -6.64
N PHE A 12 11.04 -5.34 -6.61
CA PHE A 12 11.07 -6.22 -5.44
C PHE A 12 11.36 -5.45 -4.16
N TYR A 13 10.56 -5.72 -3.10
CA TYR A 13 10.69 -5.10 -1.78
C TYR A 13 12.04 -5.46 -1.14
N ARG A 14 13.06 -4.68 -1.45
CA ARG A 14 14.39 -4.82 -0.86
C ARG A 14 14.95 -3.45 -0.59
N LYS A 15 15.47 -3.25 0.60
CA LYS A 15 16.23 -2.05 0.94
C LYS A 15 17.39 -1.87 -0.03
N ASN A 16 17.67 -0.63 -0.40
CA ASN A 16 18.71 -0.22 -1.36
C ASN A 16 18.47 -0.70 -2.81
N THR A 17 17.22 -0.81 -3.23
CA THR A 17 16.88 -1.13 -4.62
C THR A 17 16.22 0.01 -5.35
N LEU A 18 15.38 0.79 -4.69
CA LEU A 18 14.58 1.84 -5.33
C LEU A 18 15.41 3.10 -5.67
N ASN A 19 16.49 3.37 -4.94
CA ASN A 19 17.39 4.51 -5.13
C ASN A 19 18.57 4.23 -6.07
N THR A 20 18.58 3.07 -6.76
CA THR A 20 19.67 2.71 -7.69
C THR A 20 19.51 3.37 -9.05
N GLU A 21 20.64 3.50 -9.78
CA GLU A 21 20.64 3.96 -11.18
C GLU A 21 19.76 3.06 -12.05
N GLN A 22 19.86 1.75 -11.88
CA GLN A 22 19.04 0.77 -12.60
C GLN A 22 17.53 0.96 -12.37
N ALA A 23 17.11 1.31 -11.13
CA ALA A 23 15.71 1.60 -10.84
C ALA A 23 15.25 2.85 -11.60
N ARG A 24 16.07 3.89 -11.67
CA ARG A 24 15.79 5.12 -12.43
C ARG A 24 15.73 4.87 -13.92
N GLU A 25 16.68 4.12 -14.49
CA GLU A 25 16.66 3.72 -15.91
C GLU A 25 15.40 2.89 -16.24
N SER A 26 15.04 1.94 -15.36
CA SER A 26 13.83 1.14 -15.54
C SER A 26 12.55 1.99 -15.46
N PHE A 27 12.52 2.97 -14.56
CA PHE A 27 11.44 3.92 -14.46
C PHE A 27 11.33 4.78 -15.73
N ASP A 28 12.42 5.35 -16.20
CA ASP A 28 12.48 6.16 -17.42
C ASP A 28 12.02 5.36 -18.63
N TYR A 29 12.55 4.15 -18.79
CA TYR A 29 12.13 3.24 -19.87
C TYR A 29 10.62 2.97 -19.83
N MET A 30 10.06 2.73 -18.63
CA MET A 30 8.63 2.50 -18.48
C MET A 30 7.83 3.74 -18.94
N ILE A 31 8.17 4.93 -18.46
CA ILE A 31 7.47 6.17 -18.81
C ILE A 31 7.56 6.47 -20.30
N GLU A 32 8.74 6.36 -20.89
CA GLU A 32 8.98 6.65 -22.30
C GLU A 32 8.20 5.70 -23.25
N ASN A 33 8.13 4.41 -22.88
CA ASN A 33 7.47 3.41 -23.73
C ASN A 33 5.96 3.31 -23.54
N THR A 34 5.41 3.81 -22.45
CA THR A 34 3.97 3.73 -22.15
C THR A 34 3.24 5.07 -22.27
N GLY A 35 3.98 6.18 -22.20
CA GLY A 35 3.39 7.51 -22.10
C GLY A 35 2.56 7.70 -20.82
N ALA A 36 2.87 6.97 -19.74
CA ALA A 36 2.20 7.11 -18.46
C ALA A 36 2.49 8.49 -17.85
N ASP A 37 1.45 9.12 -17.30
CA ASP A 37 1.52 10.41 -16.61
C ASP A 37 1.26 10.27 -15.11
N PHE A 38 1.14 9.03 -14.63
CA PHE A 38 0.89 8.67 -13.23
C PHE A 38 1.60 7.36 -12.89
N VAL A 39 2.25 7.30 -11.76
CA VAL A 39 2.88 6.09 -11.24
C VAL A 39 2.35 5.75 -9.86
N ILE A 40 2.08 4.48 -9.60
CA ILE A 40 1.83 3.95 -8.28
C ILE A 40 3.11 3.30 -7.77
N LEU A 41 3.66 3.79 -6.67
CA LEU A 41 4.72 3.14 -5.92
C LEU A 41 4.10 2.28 -4.82
N ALA A 42 4.56 1.03 -4.69
CA ALA A 42 3.96 0.06 -3.79
C ALA A 42 4.96 -0.35 -2.68
N PRO A 43 5.08 0.44 -1.59
CA PRO A 43 5.89 0.01 -0.45
C PRO A 43 5.28 -1.22 0.22
N GLY A 44 6.12 -2.11 0.75
CA GLY A 44 5.70 -3.38 1.30
C GLY A 44 5.65 -3.41 2.82
N GLY A 45 4.64 -4.06 3.37
CA GLY A 45 4.59 -4.57 4.73
C GLY A 45 4.64 -6.10 4.71
N LEU A 46 5.30 -6.70 5.69
CA LEU A 46 5.45 -8.14 5.80
C LEU A 46 4.88 -8.65 7.11
N GLN A 47 4.03 -9.66 7.03
CA GLN A 47 3.60 -10.49 8.16
C GLN A 47 4.05 -11.95 7.94
N ASP A 48 4.15 -12.75 8.98
CA ASP A 48 4.72 -14.10 8.85
C ASP A 48 3.80 -15.03 8.03
N THR A 49 2.51 -15.05 8.36
CA THR A 49 1.47 -15.87 7.70
C THR A 49 0.20 -15.05 7.53
N ALA A 50 -0.81 -15.58 6.84
CA ALA A 50 -2.14 -14.96 6.71
C ALA A 50 -2.88 -14.81 8.07
N HIS A 51 -2.42 -15.48 9.11
CA HIS A 51 -2.99 -15.41 10.47
C HIS A 51 -2.11 -14.67 11.48
N SER A 52 -1.08 -13.95 11.02
CA SER A 52 -0.22 -13.12 11.88
C SER A 52 -0.81 -11.74 12.05
N GLU A 53 -0.78 -11.20 13.27
CA GLU A 53 -1.37 -9.89 13.60
C GLU A 53 -0.44 -8.71 13.31
N GLU A 54 0.88 -8.95 13.32
CA GLU A 54 1.89 -7.91 13.19
C GLU A 54 2.37 -7.73 11.75
N ILE A 55 2.42 -6.49 11.29
CA ILE A 55 2.95 -6.09 10.00
C ILE A 55 4.25 -5.32 10.20
N CYS A 56 5.35 -5.87 9.71
CA CYS A 56 6.66 -5.25 9.73
C CYS A 56 6.91 -4.49 8.42
N TYR A 57 7.17 -3.20 8.48
CA TYR A 57 7.46 -2.34 7.33
C TYR A 57 8.77 -1.55 7.47
N SER A 58 9.59 -1.89 8.47
CA SER A 58 10.89 -1.27 8.73
C SER A 58 12.07 -2.25 8.65
N SER A 59 11.95 -3.30 7.84
CA SER A 59 12.99 -4.33 7.68
C SER A 59 13.84 -4.12 6.41
N ASN A 60 14.91 -4.91 6.27
CA ASN A 60 15.69 -4.94 5.02
C ASN A 60 14.93 -5.54 3.82
N ALA A 61 13.75 -6.10 4.04
CA ALA A 61 12.88 -6.65 2.99
C ALA A 61 11.87 -5.63 2.47
N THR A 62 11.95 -4.36 2.90
CA THR A 62 11.13 -3.25 2.42
C THR A 62 12.04 -2.07 2.02
N PHE A 63 11.55 -1.15 1.21
CA PHE A 63 12.26 0.10 0.95
C PHE A 63 12.40 0.89 2.26
N SER A 64 13.43 1.73 2.35
CA SER A 64 13.42 2.76 3.38
C SER A 64 12.53 3.95 2.96
N ASP A 65 12.14 4.76 3.95
CA ASP A 65 11.34 5.97 3.70
C ASP A 65 12.11 6.95 2.81
N GLU A 66 13.44 7.03 2.97
CA GLU A 66 14.31 7.87 2.16
C GLU A 66 14.35 7.40 0.70
N GLU A 67 14.44 6.08 0.45
CA GLU A 67 14.39 5.53 -0.91
C GLU A 67 13.06 5.84 -1.59
N LEU A 68 11.97 5.72 -0.84
CA LEU A 68 10.63 6.01 -1.35
C LEU A 68 10.49 7.51 -1.67
N ALA A 69 10.91 8.40 -0.75
CA ALA A 69 10.89 9.85 -0.95
C ALA A 69 11.75 10.27 -2.15
N ASP A 70 12.94 9.69 -2.32
CA ASP A 70 13.81 9.94 -3.46
C ASP A 70 13.15 9.57 -4.79
N MET A 71 12.48 8.41 -4.86
CA MET A 71 11.78 8.00 -6.09
C MET A 71 10.55 8.84 -6.36
N ILE A 72 9.79 9.25 -5.33
CA ILE A 72 8.68 10.21 -5.49
C ILE A 72 9.19 11.52 -6.08
N CYS A 73 10.26 12.07 -5.49
CA CYS A 73 10.88 13.31 -5.98
C CYS A 73 11.38 13.16 -7.44
N TYR A 74 11.98 12.02 -7.76
CA TYR A 74 12.45 11.73 -9.11
C TYR A 74 11.31 11.69 -10.13
N ALA A 75 10.21 10.99 -9.83
CA ALA A 75 9.04 10.92 -10.68
C ALA A 75 8.41 12.31 -10.91
N LYS A 76 8.26 13.10 -9.84
CA LYS A 76 7.71 14.46 -9.91
C LYS A 76 8.57 15.40 -10.74
N LYS A 77 9.90 15.32 -10.67
CA LYS A 77 10.82 16.07 -11.54
C LYS A 77 10.67 15.73 -13.02
N LYS A 78 10.21 14.53 -13.35
CA LYS A 78 9.88 14.10 -14.72
C LYS A 78 8.47 14.53 -15.16
N GLY A 79 7.72 15.24 -14.30
CA GLY A 79 6.33 15.63 -14.56
C GLY A 79 5.31 14.52 -14.39
N VAL A 80 5.69 13.40 -13.75
CA VAL A 80 4.82 12.25 -13.49
C VAL A 80 4.17 12.40 -12.11
N ARG A 81 2.85 12.27 -12.06
CA ARG A 81 2.09 12.26 -10.81
C ARG A 81 2.31 10.95 -10.06
N VAL A 82 2.22 10.98 -8.74
CA VAL A 82 2.57 9.84 -7.90
C VAL A 82 1.43 9.48 -6.95
N GLY A 83 1.14 8.18 -6.85
CA GLY A 83 0.33 7.60 -5.78
C GLY A 83 1.11 6.53 -5.03
N LEU A 84 0.73 6.30 -3.78
CA LEU A 84 1.26 5.20 -2.96
C LEU A 84 0.23 4.09 -2.81
N LYS A 85 0.70 2.85 -2.82
CA LYS A 85 -0.10 1.65 -2.55
C LYS A 85 0.63 0.75 -1.54
N PRO A 86 0.58 1.08 -0.24
CA PRO A 86 1.16 0.23 0.78
C PRO A 86 0.50 -1.15 0.75
N THR A 87 1.30 -2.19 0.50
CA THR A 87 0.80 -3.54 0.23
C THR A 87 1.37 -4.53 1.21
N VAL A 88 0.50 -5.26 1.92
CA VAL A 88 0.92 -6.34 2.83
C VAL A 88 1.17 -7.62 2.05
N ASN A 89 2.22 -8.36 2.43
CA ASN A 89 2.52 -9.69 1.92
C ASN A 89 2.87 -10.64 3.08
N CYS A 90 2.59 -11.94 2.89
CA CYS A 90 2.99 -12.97 3.85
C CYS A 90 4.37 -13.53 3.48
N LYS A 91 5.26 -13.66 4.47
CA LYS A 91 6.63 -14.20 4.27
C LYS A 91 6.63 -15.66 3.78
N ASN A 92 5.61 -16.42 4.17
CA ASN A 92 5.45 -17.81 3.75
C ASN A 92 4.91 -17.98 2.33
N GLY A 93 4.63 -16.87 1.61
CA GLY A 93 4.12 -16.87 0.24
C GLY A 93 2.60 -17.01 0.12
N GLU A 94 1.86 -17.07 1.21
CA GLU A 94 0.39 -17.01 1.16
C GLU A 94 -0.07 -15.68 0.57
N TRP A 95 -1.12 -15.75 -0.23
CA TRP A 95 -1.70 -14.55 -0.80
C TRP A 95 -2.43 -13.73 0.28
N ARG A 96 -2.22 -12.42 0.29
CA ARG A 96 -2.85 -11.49 1.26
C ARG A 96 -4.37 -11.59 1.35
N ALA A 97 -5.01 -12.03 0.26
CA ALA A 97 -6.46 -12.25 0.23
C ALA A 97 -6.96 -13.23 1.28
N TYR A 98 -6.09 -14.13 1.76
CA TYR A 98 -6.42 -15.13 2.79
C TYR A 98 -6.21 -14.64 4.22
N ILE A 99 -5.79 -13.39 4.42
CA ILE A 99 -5.68 -12.81 5.76
C ILE A 99 -7.04 -12.83 6.43
N SER A 100 -7.17 -13.65 7.46
CA SER A 100 -8.43 -13.87 8.18
C SER A 100 -8.21 -14.36 9.60
N PHE A 101 -9.17 -14.07 10.46
CA PHE A 101 -9.18 -14.47 11.86
C PHE A 101 -10.58 -14.93 12.24
N PHE A 102 -10.76 -15.46 13.44
CA PHE A 102 -12.09 -15.82 13.95
C PHE A 102 -12.99 -14.57 14.03
N GLU A 103 -14.28 -14.74 13.73
CA GLU A 103 -15.26 -13.64 13.78
C GLU A 103 -15.44 -13.06 15.19
N HIS A 104 -15.25 -13.90 16.21
CA HIS A 104 -15.25 -13.51 17.61
C HIS A 104 -13.89 -13.83 18.24
N ASP A 105 -13.51 -13.02 19.22
CA ASP A 105 -12.26 -13.23 19.93
C ASP A 105 -12.23 -14.58 20.62
N VAL A 106 -11.26 -15.41 20.26
CA VAL A 106 -10.97 -16.69 20.89
C VAL A 106 -9.73 -16.52 21.78
N PRO A 107 -9.74 -17.01 23.04
CA PRO A 107 -8.55 -16.95 23.88
C PRO A 107 -7.34 -17.65 23.24
N CYS A 108 -6.18 -17.00 23.31
CA CYS A 108 -4.90 -17.46 22.76
C CYS A 108 -4.84 -17.57 21.24
N GLU A 109 -5.85 -17.10 20.52
CA GLU A 109 -5.85 -17.03 19.05
C GLU A 109 -5.65 -15.60 18.56
N PRO A 110 -5.09 -15.39 17.35
CA PRO A 110 -4.97 -14.09 16.71
C PRO A 110 -6.33 -13.42 16.47
N LYS A 111 -6.34 -12.08 16.49
CA LYS A 111 -7.58 -11.29 16.49
C LYS A 111 -7.61 -10.22 15.41
N TRP A 112 -8.79 -10.00 14.84
CA TRP A 112 -9.04 -8.89 13.92
C TRP A 112 -8.62 -7.53 14.49
N GLY A 113 -8.97 -7.24 15.74
CA GLY A 113 -8.66 -5.95 16.37
C GLY A 113 -7.16 -5.65 16.45
N ASN A 114 -6.34 -6.65 16.76
CA ASN A 114 -4.88 -6.50 16.81
C ASN A 114 -4.31 -6.30 15.41
N TRP A 115 -4.77 -7.09 14.45
CA TRP A 115 -4.35 -6.98 13.06
C TRP A 115 -4.71 -5.60 12.47
N PHE A 116 -5.96 -5.15 12.62
CA PHE A 116 -6.38 -3.83 12.13
C PHE A 116 -5.63 -2.68 12.83
N SER A 117 -5.29 -2.83 14.11
CA SER A 117 -4.42 -1.87 14.81
C SER A 117 -3.03 -1.79 14.17
N SER A 118 -2.43 -2.93 13.83
CA SER A 118 -1.14 -3.00 13.13
C SER A 118 -1.26 -2.47 11.69
N TYR A 119 -2.33 -2.84 10.99
CA TYR A 119 -2.60 -2.38 9.63
C TYR A 119 -2.82 -0.86 9.55
N THR A 120 -3.55 -0.29 10.51
CA THR A 120 -3.75 1.16 10.60
C THR A 120 -2.42 1.89 10.74
N LYS A 121 -1.53 1.43 11.64
CA LYS A 121 -0.19 2.02 11.80
C LYS A 121 0.63 1.94 10.51
N PHE A 122 0.56 0.83 9.82
CA PHE A 122 1.22 0.63 8.53
C PHE A 122 0.69 1.61 7.47
N GLN A 123 -0.62 1.76 7.34
CA GLN A 123 -1.23 2.64 6.36
C GLN A 123 -1.01 4.12 6.69
N THR A 124 -1.15 4.53 7.95
CA THR A 124 -0.93 5.93 8.37
C THR A 124 0.52 6.36 8.22
N HIS A 125 1.50 5.47 8.46
CA HIS A 125 2.91 5.74 8.19
C HIS A 125 3.13 6.17 6.72
N TYR A 126 2.57 5.44 5.76
CA TYR A 126 2.70 5.82 4.35
C TYR A 126 1.78 6.96 3.93
N ALA A 127 0.68 7.19 4.64
CA ALA A 127 -0.16 8.36 4.45
C ALA A 127 0.57 9.66 4.85
N GLU A 128 1.33 9.64 5.96
CA GLU A 128 2.18 10.74 6.38
C GLU A 128 3.30 11.05 5.35
N ILE A 129 3.91 10.01 4.78
CA ILE A 129 4.88 10.17 3.69
C ILE A 129 4.18 10.75 2.45
N ALA A 130 3.01 10.23 2.08
CA ALA A 130 2.23 10.73 0.95
C ALA A 130 1.86 12.21 1.12
N GLN A 131 1.49 12.64 2.33
CA GLN A 131 1.20 14.04 2.64
C GLN A 131 2.46 14.90 2.53
N LYS A 132 3.53 14.49 3.18
CA LYS A 132 4.81 15.21 3.19
C LYS A 132 5.39 15.39 1.78
N GLU A 133 5.35 14.34 0.99
CA GLU A 133 5.87 14.32 -0.38
C GLU A 133 4.82 14.78 -1.42
N GLU A 134 3.64 15.26 -0.97
CA GLU A 134 2.55 15.75 -1.82
C GLU A 134 2.16 14.76 -2.92
N CYS A 135 1.95 13.50 -2.57
CA CYS A 135 1.44 12.49 -3.50
C CYS A 135 -0.02 12.76 -3.87
N ASP A 136 -0.41 12.42 -5.09
CA ASP A 136 -1.76 12.67 -5.62
C ASP A 136 -2.81 11.66 -5.12
N MET A 137 -2.38 10.47 -4.68
CA MET A 137 -3.27 9.38 -4.28
C MET A 137 -2.63 8.44 -3.26
N LEU A 138 -3.44 7.92 -2.34
CA LEU A 138 -3.11 6.78 -1.50
C LEU A 138 -4.13 5.66 -1.74
N ILE A 139 -3.66 4.44 -1.99
CA ILE A 139 -4.51 3.25 -2.11
C ILE A 139 -4.44 2.52 -0.78
N ALA A 140 -5.53 2.61 0.01
CA ALA A 140 -5.59 2.17 1.41
C ALA A 140 -5.64 0.65 1.61
N GLY A 141 -5.66 -0.13 0.54
CA GLY A 141 -5.63 -1.59 0.59
C GLY A 141 -5.59 -2.19 -0.81
N CYS A 142 -5.11 -3.43 -0.89
CA CYS A 142 -4.95 -4.15 -2.14
C CYS A 142 -5.34 -5.61 -1.96
N GLU A 143 -6.42 -6.05 -2.59
CA GLU A 143 -6.86 -7.46 -2.63
C GLU A 143 -7.01 -8.12 -1.25
N MET A 144 -7.62 -7.42 -0.30
CA MET A 144 -7.77 -7.88 1.10
C MET A 144 -9.07 -8.68 1.30
N VAL A 145 -9.35 -9.60 0.38
CA VAL A 145 -10.66 -10.26 0.14
C VAL A 145 -11.35 -10.76 1.41
N MET A 146 -10.64 -11.52 2.24
CA MET A 146 -11.22 -12.12 3.45
C MET A 146 -11.45 -11.10 4.58
N SER A 147 -10.91 -9.89 4.49
CA SER A 147 -11.14 -8.83 5.46
C SER A 147 -12.19 -7.79 5.00
N GLU A 148 -12.60 -7.81 3.74
CA GLU A 148 -13.48 -6.77 3.15
C GLU A 148 -14.86 -6.69 3.80
N HIS A 149 -15.35 -7.79 4.39
CA HIS A 149 -16.58 -7.79 5.16
C HIS A 149 -16.52 -7.05 6.51
N ARG A 150 -15.32 -6.70 6.97
CA ARG A 150 -15.07 -5.95 8.20
C ARG A 150 -15.24 -4.44 7.99
N GLU A 151 -16.42 -4.03 7.53
CA GLU A 151 -16.72 -2.64 7.16
C GLU A 151 -16.35 -1.62 8.24
N LYS A 152 -16.69 -1.89 9.51
CA LYS A 152 -16.44 -0.98 10.61
C LYS A 152 -14.93 -0.67 10.73
N GLU A 153 -14.12 -1.71 10.77
CA GLU A 153 -12.67 -1.58 10.93
C GLU A 153 -12.04 -0.93 9.70
N TRP A 154 -12.51 -1.20 8.49
CA TRP A 154 -12.05 -0.52 7.28
C TRP A 154 -12.38 0.99 7.30
N ARG A 155 -13.58 1.37 7.77
CA ARG A 155 -13.93 2.78 7.95
C ARG A 155 -13.03 3.47 8.98
N GLU A 156 -12.63 2.79 10.05
CA GLU A 156 -11.67 3.29 11.04
C GLU A 156 -10.28 3.49 10.44
N VAL A 157 -9.79 2.55 9.58
CA VAL A 157 -8.54 2.71 8.83
C VAL A 157 -8.58 3.94 7.92
N ILE A 158 -9.66 4.10 7.16
CA ILE A 158 -9.81 5.25 6.25
C ILE A 158 -9.88 6.56 7.03
N ALA A 159 -10.60 6.58 8.16
CA ALA A 159 -10.66 7.76 9.02
C ALA A 159 -9.27 8.16 9.54
N ALA A 160 -8.47 7.19 10.02
CA ALA A 160 -7.11 7.44 10.47
C ALA A 160 -6.19 7.95 9.34
N ILE A 161 -6.33 7.41 8.12
CA ILE A 161 -5.63 7.94 6.95
C ILE A 161 -6.01 9.39 6.69
N ARG A 162 -7.31 9.74 6.78
CA ARG A 162 -7.82 11.09 6.56
C ARG A 162 -7.37 12.11 7.60
N GLU A 163 -6.97 11.68 8.78
CA GLU A 163 -6.38 12.56 9.81
C GLU A 163 -4.98 13.06 9.42
N CYS A 164 -4.26 12.36 8.55
CA CYS A 164 -2.89 12.68 8.16
C CYS A 164 -2.68 12.87 6.65
N TYR A 165 -3.69 12.65 5.80
CA TYR A 165 -3.58 12.79 4.35
C TYR A 165 -4.82 13.42 3.71
N ASP A 166 -4.63 14.55 3.04
CA ASP A 166 -5.70 15.35 2.40
C ASP A 166 -5.97 14.95 0.94
N GLY A 167 -5.11 14.14 0.34
CA GLY A 167 -5.20 13.76 -1.07
C GLY A 167 -6.30 12.73 -1.36
N THR A 168 -6.32 12.23 -2.59
CA THR A 168 -7.27 11.19 -2.99
C THR A 168 -6.95 9.87 -2.31
N VAL A 169 -7.93 9.27 -1.61
CA VAL A 169 -7.83 7.90 -1.08
C VAL A 169 -8.64 6.97 -1.96
N SER A 170 -8.11 5.79 -2.26
CA SER A 170 -8.76 4.74 -3.06
C SER A 170 -8.51 3.36 -2.46
N TYR A 171 -9.18 2.35 -2.97
CA TYR A 171 -8.97 0.94 -2.64
C TYR A 171 -8.79 0.12 -3.92
N ASN A 172 -7.93 -0.89 -3.90
CA ASN A 172 -7.73 -1.80 -5.01
C ASN A 172 -8.34 -3.17 -4.67
N THR A 173 -9.62 -3.33 -4.99
CA THR A 173 -10.29 -4.63 -4.82
C THR A 173 -9.76 -5.68 -5.80
N ASP A 174 -9.98 -6.95 -5.50
CA ASP A 174 -9.77 -8.02 -6.47
C ASP A 174 -10.88 -7.99 -7.56
N LYS A 175 -10.57 -8.48 -8.74
CA LYS A 175 -11.38 -8.35 -9.98
C LYS A 175 -12.82 -8.91 -9.90
N TYR A 176 -13.16 -9.65 -8.85
CA TYR A 176 -14.51 -10.23 -8.66
C TYR A 176 -15.15 -9.79 -7.34
N GLN A 177 -14.61 -8.74 -6.69
CA GLN A 177 -15.05 -8.29 -5.37
C GLN A 177 -15.56 -6.84 -5.38
N GLU A 178 -15.58 -6.18 -6.52
CA GLU A 178 -16.00 -4.77 -6.64
C GLU A 178 -17.38 -4.48 -6.06
N ASP A 179 -18.31 -5.43 -6.17
CA ASP A 179 -19.68 -5.32 -5.66
C ASP A 179 -19.78 -5.52 -4.13
N ARG A 180 -18.68 -5.89 -3.46
CA ARG A 180 -18.68 -6.22 -2.03
C ARG A 180 -18.07 -5.13 -1.16
N VAL A 181 -17.44 -4.14 -1.78
CA VAL A 181 -16.74 -3.05 -1.08
C VAL A 181 -17.59 -1.79 -1.15
N GLU A 182 -18.70 -1.78 -0.42
CA GLU A 182 -19.66 -0.66 -0.38
C GLU A 182 -19.33 0.40 0.69
N TRP A 183 -18.29 0.20 1.48
CA TRP A 183 -17.93 1.04 2.62
C TRP A 183 -17.01 2.23 2.27
N TRP A 184 -16.82 2.55 1.03
CA TRP A 184 -16.08 3.72 0.54
C TRP A 184 -16.72 5.04 0.91
#